data_9f4604f882f989b3f4ca6340239247d7
#
_entry.id   9f4604f882f989b3f4ca6340239247d7
#
_cell.length_a   1.000
_cell.length_b   1.000
_cell.length_c   1.000
_cell.angle_alpha   90.00
_cell.angle_beta   90.00
_cell.angle_gamma   90.00
#
_symmetry.space_group_name_H-M   'P 1'
#
loop_
_entity.id
_entity.type
_entity.pdbx_description
1 polymer ?
#
loop_
_entity_poly.entity_id
_entity_poly.type
_entity_poly.pdbx_seq_one_letter_code
_entity_poly.pdbx_strand_id
1 'polypeptide(L)'
;FFASLKQFMMQTPVVGMVFEGYDAIAEVRKIVGSTNPREADAGTIRADFSMTVPSNLIHASDAPETAADEIKRFFTEEEIFDYEKITDRYIFGEGV
;
A
#
# COMPACT_ATOMS: atom_id res chain seq x y z
N PHE A 1 1.67 -14.76 -16.39
CA PHE A 1 1.55 -13.51 -15.59
C PHE A 1 1.93 -13.71 -14.15
N PHE A 2 1.33 -14.69 -13.48
CA PHE A 2 1.63 -14.98 -12.07
C PHE A 2 3.09 -15.34 -11.84
N ALA A 3 3.64 -16.17 -12.73
CA ALA A 3 5.04 -16.59 -12.63
C ALA A 3 6.00 -15.41 -12.79
N SER A 4 5.72 -14.49 -13.73
CA SER A 4 6.53 -13.30 -13.93
C SER A 4 6.48 -12.37 -12.72
N LEU A 5 5.30 -12.19 -12.15
CA LEU A 5 5.12 -11.37 -10.96
C LEU A 5 5.87 -11.96 -9.76
N LYS A 6 5.76 -13.29 -9.59
CA LYS A 6 6.47 -13.99 -8.52
C LYS A 6 7.98 -13.84 -8.66
N GLN A 7 8.52 -14.02 -9.87
CA GLN A 7 9.94 -13.84 -10.13
C GLN A 7 10.39 -12.42 -9.80
N PHE A 8 9.62 -11.43 -10.25
CA PHE A 8 9.93 -10.03 -9.98
C PHE A 8 10.00 -9.75 -8.48
N MET A 9 9.02 -10.22 -7.72
CA MET A 9 8.95 -10.00 -6.27
C MET A 9 10.04 -10.75 -5.50
N MET A 10 10.60 -11.80 -6.08
CA MET A 10 11.66 -12.58 -5.43
C MET A 10 13.06 -12.05 -5.70
N GLN A 11 13.23 -11.04 -6.54
CA GLN A 11 14.55 -10.50 -6.89
C GLN A 11 15.24 -9.80 -5.72
N THR A 12 14.47 -9.12 -4.89
CA THR A 12 15.01 -8.38 -3.75
C THR A 12 14.07 -8.51 -2.55
N PRO A 13 14.55 -8.24 -1.35
CA PRO A 13 13.67 -8.11 -0.20
C PRO A 13 12.60 -7.05 -0.44
N VAL A 14 11.41 -7.26 0.11
CA VAL A 14 10.30 -6.32 0.02
C VAL A 14 9.91 -5.87 1.42
N VAL A 15 9.32 -4.67 1.50
CA VAL A 15 8.78 -4.13 2.76
C VAL A 15 7.26 -4.22 2.67
N GLY A 16 6.65 -4.88 3.66
CA GLY A 16 5.20 -4.92 3.78
C GLY A 16 4.75 -3.95 4.87
N MET A 17 3.65 -3.25 4.62
CA MET A 17 3.11 -2.27 5.55
C MET A 17 1.59 -2.39 5.65
N VAL A 18 1.06 -2.17 6.86
CA VAL A 18 -0.38 -2.09 7.10
C VAL A 18 -0.69 -0.66 7.53
N PHE A 19 -1.62 -0.02 6.85
CA PHE A 19 -2.06 1.33 7.17
C PHE A 19 -3.51 1.31 7.65
N GLU A 20 -3.81 2.16 8.61
CA GLU A 20 -5.15 2.35 9.13
C GLU A 20 -5.49 3.85 9.10
N GLY A 21 -6.70 4.18 8.72
CA GLY A 21 -7.16 5.57 8.67
C GLY A 21 -8.48 5.68 7.92
N TYR A 22 -9.00 6.90 7.83
CA TYR A 22 -10.20 7.19 7.06
C TYR A 22 -9.95 6.92 5.58
N ASP A 23 -10.83 6.12 4.98
CA ASP A 23 -10.73 5.75 3.56
C ASP A 23 -9.33 5.27 3.17
N ALA A 24 -8.70 4.47 4.04
CA ALA A 24 -7.30 4.07 3.88
C ALA A 24 -7.01 3.45 2.50
N ILE A 25 -7.90 2.60 1.98
CA ILE A 25 -7.73 1.99 0.65
C ILE A 25 -7.61 3.07 -0.43
N ALA A 26 -8.58 3.98 -0.48
CA ALA A 26 -8.61 5.04 -1.50
C ALA A 26 -7.44 6.00 -1.33
N GLU A 27 -7.12 6.38 -0.12
CA GLU A 27 -6.05 7.34 0.16
C GLU A 27 -4.67 6.78 -0.18
N VAL A 28 -4.40 5.52 0.17
CA VAL A 28 -3.14 4.87 -0.18
C VAL A 28 -3.02 4.74 -1.70
N ARG A 29 -4.10 4.39 -2.39
CA ARG A 29 -4.07 4.27 -3.84
C ARG A 29 -3.84 5.60 -4.54
N LYS A 30 -4.31 6.71 -3.99
CA LYS A 30 -3.98 8.06 -4.51
C LYS A 30 -2.49 8.34 -4.44
N ILE A 31 -1.86 7.94 -3.36
CA ILE A 31 -0.41 8.15 -3.17
C ILE A 31 0.39 7.26 -4.10
N VAL A 32 -0.03 6.02 -4.27
CA VAL A 32 0.64 5.03 -5.11
C VAL A 32 0.52 5.37 -6.59
N GLY A 33 -0.67 5.75 -7.04
CA GLY A 33 -0.93 6.10 -8.43
C GLY A 33 -1.48 4.96 -9.27
N SER A 34 -1.79 5.26 -10.52
CA SER A 34 -2.32 4.30 -11.48
C SER A 34 -1.40 3.09 -11.66
N THR A 35 -1.98 1.93 -11.92
CA THR A 35 -1.24 0.69 -12.20
C THR A 35 -0.23 0.86 -13.32
N ASN A 36 -0.59 1.62 -14.36
CA ASN A 36 0.35 2.01 -15.39
C ASN A 36 1.05 3.31 -14.97
N PRO A 37 2.37 3.27 -14.67
CA PRO A 37 3.08 4.47 -14.20
C PRO A 37 3.02 5.64 -15.16
N ARG A 38 2.92 5.38 -16.44
CA ARG A 38 2.88 6.44 -17.46
C ARG A 38 1.55 7.18 -17.49
N GLU A 39 0.49 6.59 -16.91
CA GLU A 39 -0.83 7.20 -16.78
C GLU A 39 -1.06 7.78 -15.38
N ALA A 40 -0.14 7.54 -14.45
CA ALA A 40 -0.25 8.01 -13.08
C ALA A 40 0.02 9.51 -13.01
N ASP A 41 -0.67 10.19 -12.09
CA ASP A 41 -0.48 11.61 -11.86
C ASP A 41 0.89 11.92 -11.29
N ALA A 42 1.48 13.02 -11.70
CA ALA A 42 2.75 13.49 -11.14
C ALA A 42 2.63 13.64 -9.62
N GLY A 43 3.66 13.25 -8.90
CA GLY A 43 3.68 13.25 -7.44
C GLY A 43 3.26 11.93 -6.81
N THR A 44 2.71 11.00 -7.59
CA THR A 44 2.45 9.64 -7.11
C THR A 44 3.74 8.83 -7.15
N ILE A 45 3.80 7.76 -6.36
CA ILE A 45 5.00 6.91 -6.31
C ILE A 45 5.29 6.31 -7.68
N ARG A 46 4.29 5.80 -8.35
CA ARG A 46 4.49 5.16 -9.65
C ARG A 46 4.87 6.16 -10.74
N ALA A 47 4.26 7.35 -10.76
CA ALA A 47 4.62 8.37 -11.74
C ALA A 47 6.06 8.86 -11.56
N ASP A 48 6.47 9.07 -10.31
CA ASP A 48 7.76 9.66 -10.01
C ASP A 48 8.93 8.67 -10.13
N PHE A 49 8.70 7.39 -9.84
CA PHE A 49 9.79 6.42 -9.70
C PHE A 49 9.70 5.21 -10.60
N SER A 50 8.63 5.05 -11.36
CA SER A 50 8.45 3.88 -12.22
C SER A 50 8.16 4.29 -13.66
N MET A 51 8.27 3.33 -14.59
CA MET A 51 8.07 3.57 -16.00
C MET A 51 7.15 2.55 -16.66
N THR A 52 7.16 1.31 -16.19
CA THR A 52 6.42 0.21 -16.83
C THR A 52 5.53 -0.51 -15.84
N VAL A 53 4.46 -1.16 -16.34
CA VAL A 53 3.55 -1.92 -15.51
C VAL A 53 4.24 -3.09 -14.79
N PRO A 54 5.07 -3.92 -15.46
CA PRO A 54 5.73 -5.02 -14.76
C PRO A 54 6.67 -4.59 -13.63
N SER A 55 7.18 -3.36 -13.72
CA SER A 55 8.11 -2.81 -12.72
C SER A 55 7.51 -1.56 -12.09
N ASN A 56 6.25 -1.64 -11.64
CA ASN A 56 5.57 -0.49 -11.05
C ASN A 56 5.80 -0.32 -9.54
N LEU A 57 6.81 -0.99 -8.99
CA LEU A 57 7.46 -0.77 -7.69
C LEU A 57 6.66 -1.17 -6.46
N ILE A 58 5.36 -1.03 -6.46
CA ILE A 58 4.56 -1.11 -5.26
C ILE A 58 3.21 -1.76 -5.57
N HIS A 59 2.72 -2.54 -4.62
CA HIS A 59 1.37 -3.07 -4.63
C HIS A 59 0.56 -2.36 -3.54
N ALA A 60 -0.70 -2.09 -3.82
CA ALA A 60 -1.66 -1.59 -2.84
C ALA A 60 -2.96 -2.35 -3.02
N SER A 61 -3.58 -2.73 -1.92
CA SER A 61 -4.87 -3.41 -1.95
C SER A 61 -5.93 -2.54 -2.64
N ASP A 62 -6.80 -3.15 -3.42
CA ASP A 62 -7.80 -2.43 -4.21
C ASP A 62 -9.19 -2.34 -3.55
N ALA A 63 -9.41 -3.10 -2.50
CA ALA A 63 -10.69 -3.12 -1.78
C ALA A 63 -10.48 -3.57 -0.33
N PRO A 64 -11.41 -3.25 0.59
CA PRO A 64 -11.31 -3.69 1.97
C PRO A 64 -11.20 -5.20 2.13
N GLU A 65 -11.92 -5.97 1.34
CA GLU A 65 -11.89 -7.44 1.37
C GLU A 65 -10.53 -7.97 0.95
N THR A 66 -9.97 -7.40 -0.11
CA THR A 66 -8.64 -7.76 -0.60
C THR A 66 -7.58 -7.41 0.45
N ALA A 67 -7.71 -6.24 1.07
CA ALA A 67 -6.80 -5.82 2.13
C ALA A 67 -6.82 -6.80 3.31
N ALA A 68 -8.00 -7.21 3.75
CA ALA A 68 -8.14 -8.16 4.84
C ALA A 68 -7.45 -9.48 4.54
N ASP A 69 -7.64 -10.01 3.33
CA ASP A 69 -7.01 -11.26 2.89
C ASP A 69 -5.50 -11.12 2.78
N GLU A 70 -5.01 -10.04 2.21
CA GLU A 70 -3.58 -9.79 2.05
C GLU A 70 -2.88 -9.62 3.40
N ILE A 71 -3.50 -8.92 4.34
CA ILE A 71 -2.95 -8.78 5.69
C ILE A 71 -2.76 -10.16 6.34
N LYS A 72 -3.76 -11.03 6.24
CA LYS A 72 -3.69 -12.38 6.81
C LYS A 72 -2.62 -13.24 6.16
N ARG A 73 -2.31 -13.01 4.87
CA ARG A 73 -1.27 -13.77 4.17
C ARG A 73 0.13 -13.39 4.61
N PHE A 74 0.36 -12.12 4.88
CA PHE A 74 1.71 -11.60 5.12
C PHE A 74 2.00 -11.31 6.58
N PHE A 75 0.98 -11.21 7.44
CA PHE A 75 1.16 -10.85 8.84
C PHE A 75 0.38 -11.79 9.74
N THR A 76 0.97 -12.11 10.90
CA THR A 76 0.24 -12.72 12.02
C THR A 76 -0.38 -11.62 12.88
N GLU A 77 -1.36 -11.96 13.70
CA GLU A 77 -1.99 -10.98 14.60
C GLU A 77 -0.98 -10.32 15.54
N GLU A 78 0.03 -11.08 15.98
CA GLU A 78 1.06 -10.58 16.90
C GLU A 78 1.99 -9.57 16.23
N GLU A 79 2.05 -9.54 14.91
CA GLU A 79 2.88 -8.60 14.16
C GLU A 79 2.20 -7.26 13.93
N ILE A 80 0.90 -7.16 14.26
CA ILE A 80 0.13 -5.93 14.07
C ILE A 80 -0.08 -5.27 15.43
N PHE A 81 0.38 -4.04 15.55
CA PHE A 81 0.35 -3.29 16.79
C PHE A 81 -0.66 -2.15 16.70
N ASP A 82 -1.53 -2.06 17.70
CA ASP A 82 -2.46 -0.96 17.84
C ASP A 82 -1.85 0.08 18.78
N TYR A 83 -1.66 1.29 18.28
CA TYR A 83 -1.05 2.35 19.07
C TYR A 83 -1.57 3.72 18.63
N GLU A 84 -1.55 4.68 19.56
CA GLU A 84 -1.93 6.05 19.28
C GLU A 84 -0.69 6.89 19.08
N LYS A 85 -0.63 7.63 17.96
CA LYS A 85 0.45 8.61 17.74
C LYS A 85 0.14 9.87 18.52
N ILE A 86 1.20 10.56 18.93
CA ILE A 86 1.04 11.84 19.63
C ILE A 86 0.28 12.87 18.78
N THR A 87 0.35 12.75 17.45
CA THR A 87 -0.31 13.67 16.52
C THR A 87 -1.77 13.32 16.23
N ASP A 88 -2.25 12.14 16.60
CA ASP A 88 -3.60 11.68 16.24
C ASP A 88 -4.68 12.61 16.76
N ARG A 89 -4.51 13.13 17.97
CA ARG A 89 -5.41 14.11 18.58
C ARG A 89 -5.60 15.36 17.72
N TYR A 90 -4.56 15.78 17.02
CA TYR A 90 -4.58 17.00 16.21
C TYR A 90 -5.05 16.74 14.78
N ILE A 91 -4.83 15.53 14.28
CA ILE A 91 -5.21 15.14 12.91
C ILE A 91 -6.66 14.71 12.86
N PHE A 92 -7.09 13.88 13.81
CA PHE A 92 -8.44 13.31 13.83
C PHE A 92 -9.39 13.99 14.80
N GLY A 93 -8.87 14.85 15.68
CA GLY A 93 -9.67 15.50 16.73
C GLY A 93 -9.86 14.60 17.95
N GLU A 94 -10.45 15.18 18.98
CA GLU A 94 -10.74 14.46 20.21
C GLU A 94 -11.90 13.51 20.03
N GLY A 95 -11.80 12.31 20.61
CA GLY A 95 -12.87 11.32 20.57
C GLY A 95 -12.85 10.41 19.35
N VAL A 96 -11.79 10.42 18.57
CA VAL A 96 -11.62 9.53 17.42
C VAL A 96 -10.82 8.28 17.80
#